data_8a63431eaf52abf69a17137fd616a708
#
_entry.id   8a63431eaf52abf69a17137fd616a708
#
_cell.length_a   1.000
_cell.length_b   1.000
_cell.length_c   1.000
_cell.angle_alpha   90.00
_cell.angle_beta   90.00
_cell.angle_gamma   90.00
#
_symmetry.space_group_name_H-M   'P 1'
#
loop_
_entity.id
_entity.type
_entity.pdbx_description
1 polymer ?
#
loop_
_entity_poly.entity_id
_entity_poly.type
_entity_poly.pdbx_seq_one_letter_code
_entity_poly.pdbx_strand_id
1 'polypeptide(L)'
;YTLDAHTRRMLAGLRHPVRIELFYSGSNPELDGQTRKYAGRVKQLLGEFQRLAGAPVTIVQSDPHSASAQGAAEERGLKAQITSMGELWFFGAVITSPDLPERQPQTIPFFDYREEPRLEYSLVRAINALWRSHPPRIGVISTLPVMEHIADRQLKPTWWALQQLMTDFELVGIDPTAGKLPDNPPGLLLIIHPNAI
;
A
#
# COMPACT_ATOMS: atom_id res chain seq x y z
N TYR A 1 11.94 -11.85 13.68
CA TYR A 1 11.23 -11.87 12.39
C TYR A 1 12.23 -12.22 11.27
N THR A 2 11.87 -13.14 10.38
CA THR A 2 12.73 -13.50 9.24
C THR A 2 12.11 -12.94 7.96
N LEU A 3 12.79 -11.99 7.31
CA LEU A 3 12.32 -11.39 6.08
C LEU A 3 12.48 -12.34 4.88
N ASP A 4 11.56 -12.23 3.93
CA ASP A 4 11.68 -12.88 2.63
C ASP A 4 12.94 -12.44 1.87
N ALA A 5 13.47 -13.32 1.01
CA ALA A 5 14.68 -13.04 0.24
C ALA A 5 14.52 -11.86 -0.73
N HIS A 6 13.31 -11.65 -1.27
CA HIS A 6 13.03 -10.50 -2.14
C HIS A 6 13.05 -9.20 -1.35
N THR A 7 12.40 -9.16 -0.19
CA THR A 7 12.40 -8.00 0.72
C THR A 7 13.82 -7.60 1.12
N ARG A 8 14.64 -8.56 1.51
CA ARG A 8 16.05 -8.32 1.86
C ARG A 8 16.83 -7.68 0.71
N ARG A 9 16.66 -8.18 -0.52
CA ARG A 9 17.33 -7.60 -1.70
C ARG A 9 16.83 -6.20 -1.99
N MET A 10 15.52 -5.96 -1.88
CA MET A 10 14.94 -4.64 -2.08
C MET A 10 15.48 -3.63 -1.06
N LEU A 11 15.50 -3.99 0.22
CA LEU A 11 16.03 -3.13 1.29
C LEU A 11 17.51 -2.83 1.10
N ALA A 12 18.33 -3.84 0.81
CA ALA A 12 19.76 -3.66 0.54
C ALA A 12 20.02 -2.78 -0.69
N GLY A 13 19.10 -2.76 -1.66
CA GLY A 13 19.17 -1.94 -2.87
C GLY A 13 18.63 -0.51 -2.70
N LEU A 14 18.13 -0.12 -1.53
CA LEU A 14 17.66 1.25 -1.29
C LEU A 14 18.80 2.25 -1.47
N ARG A 15 18.54 3.31 -2.25
CA ARG A 15 19.51 4.38 -2.56
C ARG A 15 19.19 5.69 -1.85
N HIS A 16 17.93 5.87 -1.46
CA HIS A 16 17.42 7.09 -0.84
C HIS A 16 16.93 6.78 0.57
N PRO A 17 17.08 7.72 1.52
CA PRO A 17 16.60 7.54 2.87
C PRO A 17 15.07 7.43 2.90
N VAL A 18 14.58 6.61 3.82
CA VAL A 18 13.16 6.40 4.07
C VAL A 18 12.85 6.79 5.51
N ARG A 19 11.81 7.58 5.71
CA ARG A 19 11.25 7.88 7.03
C ARG A 19 9.91 7.17 7.16
N ILE A 20 9.80 6.32 8.17
CA ILE A 20 8.56 5.64 8.55
C ILE A 20 8.10 6.23 9.87
N GLU A 21 6.96 6.90 9.86
CA GLU A 21 6.32 7.37 11.07
C GLU A 21 5.19 6.40 11.44
N LEU A 22 5.44 5.65 12.52
CA LEU A 22 4.50 4.68 13.08
C LEU A 22 3.58 5.39 14.06
N PHE A 23 2.31 5.50 13.71
CA PHE A 23 1.25 5.98 14.59
C PHE A 23 0.69 4.80 15.38
N TYR A 24 0.79 4.88 16.69
CA TYR A 24 0.30 3.83 17.56
C TYR A 24 -0.14 4.40 18.91
N SER A 25 -1.44 4.35 19.17
CA SER A 25 -2.05 4.80 20.43
C SER A 25 -1.75 3.86 21.59
N GLY A 26 -0.46 3.63 21.85
CA GLY A 26 0.02 2.67 22.84
C GLY A 26 -0.29 3.03 24.29
N SER A 27 -0.51 4.32 24.56
CA SER A 27 -0.91 4.85 25.88
C SER A 27 -2.39 4.53 26.21
N ASN A 28 -3.22 4.20 25.20
CA ASN A 28 -4.63 3.90 25.43
C ASN A 28 -4.79 2.58 26.21
N PRO A 29 -5.36 2.59 27.44
CA PRO A 29 -5.52 1.40 28.26
C PRO A 29 -6.54 0.38 27.70
N GLU A 30 -7.48 0.84 26.86
CA GLU A 30 -8.55 0.05 26.27
C GLU A 30 -8.08 -0.86 25.13
N LEU A 31 -6.84 -0.70 24.64
CA LEU A 31 -6.30 -1.58 23.59
C LEU A 31 -6.18 -3.00 24.10
N ASP A 32 -6.75 -3.93 23.34
CA ASP A 32 -6.69 -5.36 23.65
C ASP A 32 -5.27 -5.92 23.56
N GLY A 33 -5.05 -7.05 24.23
CA GLY A 33 -3.75 -7.70 24.29
C GLY A 33 -3.25 -8.21 22.93
N GLN A 34 -4.15 -8.53 21.99
CA GLN A 34 -3.79 -8.98 20.65
C GLN A 34 -3.24 -7.82 19.81
N THR A 35 -3.90 -6.68 19.85
CA THR A 35 -3.42 -5.44 19.20
C THR A 35 -2.04 -5.03 19.74
N ARG A 36 -1.85 -5.06 21.08
CA ARG A 36 -0.55 -4.77 21.70
C ARG A 36 0.56 -5.74 21.26
N LYS A 37 0.24 -7.03 21.20
CA LYS A 37 1.18 -8.05 20.72
C LYS A 37 1.54 -7.86 19.26
N TYR A 38 0.54 -7.54 18.43
CA TYR A 38 0.77 -7.27 17.02
C TYR A 38 1.60 -6.01 16.80
N ALA A 39 1.37 -4.93 17.56
CA ALA A 39 2.20 -3.74 17.53
C ALA A 39 3.68 -4.05 17.86
N GLY A 40 3.94 -4.95 18.78
CA GLY A 40 5.29 -5.46 19.05
C GLY A 40 5.93 -6.10 17.82
N ARG A 41 5.17 -6.92 17.07
CA ARG A 41 5.66 -7.55 15.82
C ARG A 41 5.91 -6.55 14.70
N VAL A 42 5.02 -5.56 14.55
CA VAL A 42 5.24 -4.46 13.58
C VAL A 42 6.54 -3.73 13.90
N LYS A 43 6.78 -3.38 15.16
CA LYS A 43 8.03 -2.72 15.60
C LYS A 43 9.26 -3.58 15.33
N GLN A 44 9.20 -4.89 15.61
CA GLN A 44 10.29 -5.81 15.29
C GLN A 44 10.59 -5.86 13.80
N LEU A 45 9.56 -5.95 12.95
CA LEU A 45 9.71 -5.95 11.50
C LEU A 45 10.35 -4.66 11.01
N LEU A 46 9.89 -3.50 11.49
CA LEU A 46 10.48 -2.20 11.14
C LEU A 46 11.94 -2.10 11.57
N GLY A 47 12.30 -2.65 12.73
CA GLY A 47 13.70 -2.75 13.18
C GLY A 47 14.58 -3.59 12.24
N GLU A 48 14.04 -4.69 11.69
CA GLU A 48 14.73 -5.48 10.66
C GLU A 48 14.90 -4.70 9.35
N PHE A 49 13.89 -3.92 8.95
CA PHE A 49 13.99 -3.03 7.78
C PHE A 49 15.11 -2.02 7.96
N GLN A 50 15.17 -1.37 9.13
CA GLN A 50 16.22 -0.41 9.45
C GLN A 50 17.63 -1.03 9.42
N ARG A 51 17.75 -2.26 9.92
CA ARG A 51 19.05 -2.97 10.00
C ARG A 51 19.58 -3.42 8.65
N LEU A 52 18.68 -3.77 7.70
CA LEU A 52 19.04 -4.39 6.42
C LEU A 52 19.07 -3.41 5.24
N ALA A 53 18.63 -2.18 5.46
CA ALA A 53 18.55 -1.18 4.40
C ALA A 53 19.95 -0.71 3.96
N GLY A 54 20.14 -0.56 2.64
CA GLY A 54 21.33 0.01 2.03
C GLY A 54 21.43 1.53 2.15
N ALA A 55 20.28 2.21 2.39
CA ALA A 55 20.18 3.63 2.73
C ALA A 55 19.49 3.80 4.09
N PRO A 56 19.64 4.94 4.79
CA PRO A 56 19.07 5.14 6.11
C PRO A 56 17.54 4.96 6.13
N VAL A 57 17.05 4.09 7.01
CA VAL A 57 15.62 3.97 7.34
C VAL A 57 15.43 4.51 8.76
N THR A 58 14.73 5.63 8.87
CA THR A 58 14.43 6.27 10.16
C THR A 58 13.02 5.91 10.58
N ILE A 59 12.87 5.37 11.79
CA ILE A 59 11.57 5.04 12.38
C ILE A 59 11.28 6.05 13.48
N VAL A 60 10.14 6.72 13.36
CA VAL A 60 9.61 7.65 14.38
C VAL A 60 8.29 7.10 14.86
N GLN A 61 8.11 7.03 16.17
CA GLN A 61 6.84 6.62 16.75
C GLN A 61 6.07 7.86 17.22
N SER A 62 4.78 7.91 16.90
CA SER A 62 3.83 8.94 17.31
C SER A 62 2.64 8.29 18.03
N ASP A 63 2.25 8.87 19.15
CA ASP A 63 1.05 8.44 19.90
C ASP A 63 0.04 9.61 19.90
N PRO A 64 -0.98 9.57 19.00
CA PRO A 64 -1.95 10.64 18.85
C PRO A 64 -3.04 10.58 19.95
N HIS A 65 -2.74 11.10 21.13
CA HIS A 65 -3.64 11.11 22.29
C HIS A 65 -4.44 12.42 22.47
N SER A 66 -4.08 13.52 21.80
CA SER A 66 -4.84 14.77 21.81
C SER A 66 -5.70 14.91 20.57
N ALA A 67 -6.82 15.66 20.65
CA ALA A 67 -7.71 15.89 19.52
C ALA A 67 -6.98 16.48 18.29
N SER A 68 -6.04 17.41 18.50
CA SER A 68 -5.24 18.00 17.44
C SER A 68 -4.30 16.97 16.79
N ALA A 69 -3.68 16.09 17.58
CA ALA A 69 -2.82 15.03 17.04
C ALA A 69 -3.62 13.96 16.30
N GLN A 70 -4.84 13.67 16.73
CA GLN A 70 -5.78 12.77 16.06
C GLN A 70 -6.21 13.33 14.71
N GLY A 71 -6.63 14.61 14.66
CA GLY A 71 -6.98 15.29 13.42
C GLY A 71 -5.81 15.32 12.42
N ALA A 72 -4.60 15.64 12.88
CA ALA A 72 -3.40 15.60 12.05
C ALA A 72 -3.07 14.18 11.52
N ALA A 73 -3.38 13.13 12.28
CA ALA A 73 -3.21 11.76 11.83
C ALA A 73 -4.23 11.41 10.72
N GLU A 74 -5.48 11.82 10.88
CA GLU A 74 -6.54 11.61 9.86
C GLU A 74 -6.25 12.37 8.57
N GLU A 75 -5.80 13.62 8.64
CA GLU A 75 -5.37 14.42 7.48
C GLU A 75 -4.25 13.74 6.69
N ARG A 76 -3.41 12.94 7.35
CA ARG A 76 -2.36 12.14 6.71
C ARG A 76 -2.84 10.78 6.19
N GLY A 77 -4.17 10.54 6.21
CA GLY A 77 -4.79 9.35 5.67
C GLY A 77 -4.83 8.16 6.63
N LEU A 78 -4.55 8.36 7.92
CA LEU A 78 -4.71 7.29 8.91
C LEU A 78 -6.19 7.09 9.25
N LYS A 79 -6.56 5.85 9.51
CA LYS A 79 -7.93 5.48 9.85
C LYS A 79 -8.06 5.24 11.34
N ALA A 80 -8.80 6.13 12.02
CA ALA A 80 -9.17 5.96 13.40
C ALA A 80 -10.02 4.70 13.61
N GLN A 81 -9.81 4.03 14.72
CA GLN A 81 -10.69 3.01 15.26
C GLN A 81 -11.32 3.53 16.56
N ILE A 82 -12.42 2.94 16.97
CA ILE A 82 -13.15 3.34 18.18
C ILE A 82 -13.08 2.21 19.20
N THR A 83 -12.70 2.52 20.43
CA THR A 83 -12.72 1.58 21.56
C THR A 83 -14.16 1.34 22.02
N SER A 84 -14.36 0.37 22.92
CA SER A 84 -15.65 0.11 23.56
C SER A 84 -16.20 1.30 24.35
N MET A 85 -15.34 2.19 24.84
CA MET A 85 -15.70 3.42 25.56
C MET A 85 -15.85 4.65 24.66
N GLY A 86 -15.72 4.49 23.33
CA GLY A 86 -15.89 5.59 22.35
C GLY A 86 -14.64 6.41 22.12
N GLU A 87 -13.47 6.01 22.63
CA GLU A 87 -12.22 6.71 22.39
C GLU A 87 -11.60 6.35 21.03
N LEU A 88 -11.04 7.34 20.36
CA LEU A 88 -10.30 7.13 19.10
C LEU A 88 -8.91 6.56 19.38
N TRP A 89 -8.49 5.61 18.57
CA TRP A 89 -7.13 5.11 18.57
C TRP A 89 -6.64 4.82 17.14
N PHE A 90 -5.34 4.87 16.98
CA PHE A 90 -4.68 4.74 15.68
C PHE A 90 -3.62 3.65 15.73
N PHE A 91 -3.49 2.93 14.62
CA PHE A 91 -2.39 2.02 14.41
C PHE A 91 -2.10 1.90 12.91
N GLY A 92 -1.22 2.73 12.41
CA GLY A 92 -0.86 2.80 10.99
C GLY A 92 0.51 3.41 10.79
N ALA A 93 0.88 3.68 9.55
CA ALA A 93 2.16 4.28 9.25
C ALA A 93 2.07 5.26 8.07
N VAL A 94 2.88 6.31 8.12
CA VAL A 94 3.14 7.21 7.00
C VAL A 94 4.60 7.09 6.61
N ILE A 95 4.85 6.85 5.33
CA ILE A 95 6.17 6.58 4.78
C ILE A 95 6.52 7.69 3.79
N THR A 96 7.68 8.31 3.98
CA THR A 96 8.17 9.42 3.17
C THR A 96 9.64 9.22 2.81
N SER A 97 10.12 9.97 1.81
CA SER A 97 11.54 10.09 1.52
C SER A 97 12.01 11.51 1.84
N PRO A 98 12.89 11.71 2.84
CA PRO A 98 13.30 13.05 3.25
C PRO A 98 14.07 13.86 2.19
N ASP A 99 14.77 13.17 1.29
CA ASP A 99 15.54 13.80 0.20
C ASP A 99 14.73 13.99 -1.10
N LEU A 100 13.50 13.50 -1.15
CA LEU A 100 12.57 13.62 -2.28
C LEU A 100 11.20 14.13 -1.77
N PRO A 101 11.13 15.37 -1.27
CA PRO A 101 9.90 15.91 -0.66
C PRO A 101 8.75 16.08 -1.64
N GLU A 102 9.04 16.12 -2.96
CA GLU A 102 8.03 16.17 -4.02
C GLU A 102 7.29 14.84 -4.22
N ARG A 103 7.80 13.74 -3.64
CA ARG A 103 7.16 12.44 -3.73
C ARG A 103 5.98 12.35 -2.77
N GLN A 104 4.89 11.80 -3.26
CA GLN A 104 3.68 11.61 -2.46
C GLN A 104 3.95 10.66 -1.28
N PRO A 105 3.62 11.07 -0.05
CA PRO A 105 3.67 10.16 1.09
C PRO A 105 2.84 8.90 0.83
N GLN A 106 3.34 7.77 1.31
CA GLN A 106 2.58 6.52 1.26
C GLN A 106 2.03 6.23 2.65
N THR A 107 0.73 6.00 2.73
CA THR A 107 0.07 5.73 4.00
C THR A 107 -0.42 4.30 4.05
N ILE A 108 -0.14 3.62 5.16
CA ILE A 108 -0.82 2.40 5.57
C ILE A 108 -1.86 2.85 6.60
N PRO A 109 -3.14 2.95 6.21
CA PRO A 109 -4.15 3.61 7.03
C PRO A 109 -4.39 2.93 8.38
N PHE A 110 -4.27 1.60 8.39
CA PHE A 110 -4.46 0.80 9.58
C PHE A 110 -3.73 -0.54 9.48
N PHE A 111 -3.07 -0.97 10.56
CA PHE A 111 -2.50 -2.30 10.70
C PHE A 111 -3.49 -3.23 11.36
N ASP A 112 -4.19 -4.04 10.57
CA ASP A 112 -5.08 -5.08 11.09
C ASP A 112 -4.27 -6.36 11.38
N TYR A 113 -4.38 -6.91 12.59
CA TYR A 113 -3.69 -8.15 12.96
C TYR A 113 -4.16 -9.36 12.11
N ARG A 114 -5.36 -9.30 11.53
CA ARG A 114 -5.87 -10.32 10.60
C ARG A 114 -5.10 -10.35 9.28
N GLU A 115 -4.50 -9.22 8.92
CA GLU A 115 -3.67 -9.05 7.73
C GLU A 115 -2.16 -9.23 8.04
N GLU A 116 -1.81 -9.73 9.24
CA GLU A 116 -0.42 -9.98 9.64
C GLU A 116 0.42 -10.74 8.59
N PRO A 117 -0.12 -11.77 7.88
CA PRO A 117 0.63 -12.45 6.83
C PRO A 117 1.05 -11.56 5.66
N ARG A 118 0.37 -10.43 5.48
CA ARG A 118 0.63 -9.44 4.41
C ARG A 118 1.42 -8.23 4.89
N LEU A 119 1.76 -8.15 6.17
CA LEU A 119 2.41 -6.98 6.77
C LEU A 119 3.71 -6.61 6.05
N GLU A 120 4.59 -7.58 5.82
CA GLU A 120 5.85 -7.39 5.11
C GLU A 120 5.62 -6.87 3.69
N TYR A 121 4.70 -7.50 2.96
CA TYR A 121 4.32 -7.06 1.62
C TYR A 121 3.78 -5.63 1.60
N SER A 122 2.91 -5.27 2.53
CA SER A 122 2.31 -3.93 2.61
C SER A 122 3.36 -2.84 2.83
N LEU A 123 4.35 -3.09 3.69
CA LEU A 123 5.46 -2.17 3.93
C LEU A 123 6.38 -2.05 2.71
N VAL A 124 6.77 -3.17 2.10
CA VAL A 124 7.60 -3.21 0.88
C VAL A 124 6.91 -2.47 -0.26
N ARG A 125 5.61 -2.72 -0.45
CA ARG A 125 4.80 -2.04 -1.46
C ARG A 125 4.79 -0.52 -1.25
N ALA A 126 4.55 -0.07 -0.03
CA ALA A 126 4.49 1.35 0.30
C ALA A 126 5.87 2.03 0.11
N ILE A 127 6.98 1.38 0.51
CA ILE A 127 8.32 1.90 0.25
C ILE A 127 8.60 1.98 -1.25
N ASN A 128 8.28 0.92 -2.02
CA ASN A 128 8.50 0.92 -3.47
C ASN A 128 7.66 1.97 -4.20
N ALA A 129 6.47 2.29 -3.68
CA ALA A 129 5.58 3.29 -4.27
C ALA A 129 6.17 4.71 -4.19
N LEU A 130 7.03 5.02 -3.21
CA LEU A 130 7.73 6.31 -3.12
C LEU A 130 8.58 6.63 -4.36
N TRP A 131 9.13 5.60 -5.01
CA TRP A 131 10.05 5.78 -6.15
C TRP A 131 9.36 5.85 -7.49
N ARG A 132 8.07 5.51 -7.54
CA ARG A 132 7.31 5.46 -8.78
C ARG A 132 6.68 6.82 -9.07
N SER A 133 6.91 7.32 -10.29
CA SER A 133 6.23 8.53 -10.78
C SER A 133 4.79 8.24 -11.18
N HIS A 134 4.54 7.01 -11.65
CA HIS A 134 3.24 6.53 -12.09
C HIS A 134 3.04 5.08 -11.69
N PRO A 135 1.81 4.62 -11.46
CA PRO A 135 1.54 3.21 -11.24
C PRO A 135 2.00 2.39 -12.44
N PRO A 136 2.52 1.17 -12.22
CA PRO A 136 2.86 0.28 -13.33
C PRO A 136 1.63 -0.03 -14.16
N ARG A 137 1.79 -0.12 -15.48
CA ARG A 137 0.69 -0.37 -16.41
C ARG A 137 0.54 -1.85 -16.69
N ILE A 138 -0.71 -2.33 -16.67
CA ILE A 138 -1.11 -3.67 -17.08
C ILE A 138 -2.05 -3.53 -18.30
N GLY A 139 -1.65 -4.11 -19.42
CA GLY A 139 -2.53 -4.24 -20.58
C GLY A 139 -3.53 -5.37 -20.37
N VAL A 140 -4.80 -5.11 -20.59
CA VAL A 140 -5.86 -6.10 -20.48
C VAL A 140 -6.36 -6.42 -21.88
N ILE A 141 -6.21 -7.68 -22.27
CA ILE A 141 -6.78 -8.23 -23.50
C ILE A 141 -7.92 -9.16 -23.10
N SER A 142 -9.12 -8.91 -23.56
CA SER A 142 -10.28 -9.75 -23.26
C SER A 142 -11.32 -9.67 -24.37
N THR A 143 -11.93 -10.81 -24.70
CA THR A 143 -13.13 -10.89 -25.53
C THR A 143 -14.41 -10.67 -24.73
N LEU A 144 -14.31 -10.63 -23.39
CA LEU A 144 -15.42 -10.28 -22.50
C LEU A 144 -15.33 -8.81 -22.08
N PRO A 145 -16.44 -8.17 -21.79
CA PRO A 145 -16.50 -6.79 -21.33
C PRO A 145 -16.10 -6.69 -19.84
N VAL A 146 -14.84 -6.95 -19.54
CA VAL A 146 -14.31 -7.01 -18.15
C VAL A 146 -13.97 -5.63 -17.56
N MET A 147 -13.75 -4.64 -18.43
CA MET A 147 -13.54 -3.25 -18.05
C MET A 147 -14.84 -2.46 -18.11
N GLU A 148 -14.83 -1.24 -17.57
CA GLU A 148 -16.02 -0.37 -17.62
C GLU A 148 -16.53 -0.21 -19.04
N HIS A 149 -17.83 -0.44 -19.26
CA HIS A 149 -18.48 -0.37 -20.56
C HIS A 149 -19.96 -0.02 -20.42
N ILE A 150 -20.57 0.44 -21.50
CA ILE A 150 -22.01 0.73 -21.56
C ILE A 150 -22.73 -0.48 -22.17
N ALA A 151 -23.67 -1.07 -21.42
CA ALA A 151 -24.58 -2.09 -21.90
C ALA A 151 -26.01 -1.75 -21.46
N ASP A 152 -26.97 -1.94 -22.33
CA ASP A 152 -28.41 -1.66 -22.07
C ASP A 152 -28.66 -0.22 -21.55
N ARG A 153 -27.91 0.77 -22.06
CA ARG A 153 -27.94 2.19 -21.63
C ARG A 153 -27.51 2.38 -20.16
N GLN A 154 -26.85 1.41 -19.56
CA GLN A 154 -26.31 1.47 -18.21
C GLN A 154 -24.79 1.30 -18.24
N LEU A 155 -24.10 2.08 -17.41
CA LEU A 155 -22.68 1.90 -17.15
C LEU A 155 -22.49 0.64 -16.32
N LYS A 156 -21.78 -0.34 -16.87
CA LYS A 156 -21.38 -1.56 -16.16
C LYS A 156 -19.96 -1.35 -15.62
N PRO A 157 -19.75 -1.56 -14.33
CA PRO A 157 -18.44 -1.33 -13.73
C PRO A 157 -17.43 -2.40 -14.17
N THR A 158 -16.16 -2.06 -14.10
CA THR A 158 -15.05 -3.02 -14.19
C THR A 158 -15.26 -4.18 -13.21
N TRP A 159 -14.93 -5.38 -13.61
CA TRP A 159 -15.04 -6.58 -12.76
C TRP A 159 -14.25 -6.40 -11.46
N TRP A 160 -14.83 -6.87 -10.35
CA TRP A 160 -14.25 -6.70 -9.02
C TRP A 160 -12.77 -7.11 -8.93
N ALA A 161 -12.38 -8.21 -9.55
CA ALA A 161 -10.99 -8.66 -9.56
C ALA A 161 -10.04 -7.64 -10.21
N LEU A 162 -10.47 -6.99 -11.29
CA LEU A 162 -9.70 -5.93 -11.95
C LEU A 162 -9.71 -4.65 -11.14
N GLN A 163 -10.81 -4.30 -10.46
CA GLN A 163 -10.87 -3.17 -9.55
C GLN A 163 -9.83 -3.29 -8.42
N GLN A 164 -9.59 -4.51 -7.91
CA GLN A 164 -8.54 -4.73 -6.92
C GLN A 164 -7.14 -4.42 -7.49
N LEU A 165 -6.89 -4.75 -8.75
CA LEU A 165 -5.63 -4.41 -9.41
C LEU A 165 -5.48 -2.90 -9.64
N MET A 166 -6.56 -2.17 -9.90
CA MET A 166 -6.53 -0.72 -10.10
C MET A 166 -6.05 0.06 -8.87
N THR A 167 -6.01 -0.57 -7.70
CA THR A 167 -5.42 0.01 -6.48
C THR A 167 -3.92 0.26 -6.64
N ASP A 168 -3.22 -0.57 -7.41
CA ASP A 168 -1.75 -0.58 -7.52
C ASP A 168 -1.25 -0.37 -8.94
N PHE A 169 -2.11 -0.56 -9.93
CA PHE A 169 -1.77 -0.60 -11.35
C PHE A 169 -2.74 0.27 -12.16
N GLU A 170 -2.22 0.87 -13.22
CA GLU A 170 -3.02 1.46 -14.28
C GLU A 170 -3.42 0.35 -15.26
N LEU A 171 -4.72 0.07 -15.37
CA LEU A 171 -5.23 -0.90 -16.34
C LEU A 171 -5.52 -0.22 -17.67
N VAL A 172 -5.01 -0.78 -18.76
CA VAL A 172 -5.19 -0.27 -20.13
C VAL A 172 -5.76 -1.37 -21.01
N GLY A 173 -6.94 -1.12 -21.57
CA GLY A 173 -7.50 -2.03 -22.57
C GLY A 173 -6.63 -2.10 -23.82
N ILE A 174 -6.29 -3.30 -24.26
CA ILE A 174 -5.53 -3.55 -25.49
C ILE A 174 -6.46 -4.21 -26.51
N ASP A 175 -6.58 -3.59 -27.67
CA ASP A 175 -7.28 -4.19 -28.80
C ASP A 175 -6.33 -5.16 -29.54
N PRO A 176 -6.59 -6.47 -29.49
CA PRO A 176 -5.73 -7.45 -30.15
C PRO A 176 -5.75 -7.31 -31.69
N THR A 177 -6.78 -6.67 -32.26
CA THR A 177 -6.92 -6.49 -33.71
C THR A 177 -6.13 -5.29 -34.25
N ALA A 178 -5.67 -4.40 -33.38
CA ALA A 178 -4.92 -3.19 -33.78
C ALA A 178 -3.54 -3.50 -34.37
N GLY A 179 -3.04 -4.73 -34.24
CA GLY A 179 -1.76 -5.17 -34.80
C GLY A 179 -0.51 -4.51 -34.18
N LYS A 180 -0.69 -3.61 -33.20
CA LYS A 180 0.41 -2.94 -32.49
C LYS A 180 0.01 -2.62 -31.05
N LEU A 181 1.00 -2.57 -30.17
CA LEU A 181 0.85 -2.06 -28.82
C LEU A 181 0.77 -0.53 -28.84
N PRO A 182 0.18 0.10 -27.79
CA PRO A 182 0.18 1.54 -27.65
C PRO A 182 1.60 2.11 -27.53
N ASP A 183 1.80 3.39 -27.85
CA ASP A 183 3.10 4.06 -27.86
C ASP A 183 3.84 3.98 -26.51
N ASN A 184 3.09 3.93 -25.39
CA ASN A 184 3.62 3.63 -24.06
C ASN A 184 3.12 2.23 -23.64
N PRO A 185 3.85 1.15 -24.02
CA PRO A 185 3.37 -0.21 -23.81
C PRO A 185 3.33 -0.59 -22.32
N PRO A 186 2.35 -1.40 -21.88
CA PRO A 186 2.31 -1.93 -20.53
C PRO A 186 3.46 -2.91 -20.30
N GLY A 187 3.97 -2.94 -19.06
CA GLY A 187 5.03 -3.87 -18.66
C GLY A 187 4.53 -5.31 -18.47
N LEU A 188 3.22 -5.52 -18.39
CA LEU A 188 2.56 -6.81 -18.23
C LEU A 188 1.29 -6.86 -19.07
N LEU A 189 0.99 -8.01 -19.67
CA LEU A 189 -0.28 -8.29 -20.32
C LEU A 189 -1.09 -9.31 -19.52
N LEU A 190 -2.33 -8.96 -19.24
CA LEU A 190 -3.34 -9.83 -18.65
C LEU A 190 -4.32 -10.25 -19.73
N ILE A 191 -4.31 -11.53 -20.08
CA ILE A 191 -5.19 -12.09 -21.12
C ILE A 191 -6.33 -12.83 -20.42
N ILE A 192 -7.57 -12.39 -20.66
CA ILE A 192 -8.78 -12.96 -20.06
C ILE A 192 -9.67 -13.49 -21.18
N HIS A 193 -10.02 -14.77 -21.12
CA HIS A 193 -10.89 -15.43 -22.08
C HIS A 193 -10.46 -15.23 -23.55
N PRO A 194 -9.30 -15.78 -23.96
CA PRO A 194 -8.72 -15.56 -25.26
C PRO A 194 -9.42 -16.38 -26.38
N ASN A 195 -10.69 -16.12 -26.63
CA ASN A 195 -11.40 -16.74 -27.75
C ASN A 195 -11.16 -15.93 -29.01
N ALA A 196 -10.58 -16.57 -30.03
CA ALA A 196 -10.34 -15.99 -31.35
C ALA A 196 -9.51 -14.67 -31.34
N ILE A 197 -8.34 -14.72 -30.70
CA ILE A 197 -7.30 -13.71 -30.83
C ILE A 197 -6.38 -14.12 -31.99
#